data_ad3ba5b49d601a6b4e993f3640728a3b
#
_entry.id   ad3ba5b49d601a6b4e993f3640728a3b
#
_cell.length_a   1.000
_cell.length_b   1.000
_cell.length_c   1.000
_cell.angle_alpha   90.00
_cell.angle_beta   90.00
_cell.angle_gamma   90.00
#
_symmetry.space_group_name_H-M   'P 1'
#
loop_
_entity.id
_entity.type
_entity.pdbx_description
1 polymer ?
#
loop_
_entity_poly.entity_id
_entity_poly.type
_entity_poly.pdbx_seq_one_letter_code
_entity_poly.pdbx_strand_id
1 'polypeptide(L)'
;MRTELYNVITVAAMVASAGFEACTNNIDRPAEVSVNTISEQLAAVRDYVPLYAVIAHRGSTYWAPEETESAWRWAREMGADYLESDLQCSKDGVIIANHDDNLKRTTNIEAVFGSDVPATRMEFYESLGFSHDDAEEQLMRDRASFQPYYMQSYYYAELLMLDAGGWFDKSFAASRNGSLADGHLHYSTGQYVSALQDQIAYASGKMLHRGDDGERVLPYRIKPEYQGKTLRQIWQAIADKGAYKDIYMDFLEYDFAGAYVADPQDTGHRPGIYLEFKEPHLNPENMEQRIYDILDLEGWNIITRPAESQAFYVEGKVNVGHTNGKVILQTFSNDALSRAYAIFQGRVPMCYLLWLNTPPEPGDFALTIPDGYAQAINWARANGAHIIGPSIAGEPNNYDELNAPWQAQLIRRSGMLNHPYSFDTQEQMRRYVGTDAGDIAADGCFTNRSEISLQYMIDNGFRCRKDIPDPFHPGSTYDNSQASESVPDAVQTLERLGYHLTSK
;
A
#
# COMPACT_ATOMS: atom_id res chain seq x y z
N MET A 1 44.11 32.66 50.27
CA MET A 1 42.84 33.04 49.60
C MET A 1 42.79 32.83 48.07
N ARG A 2 43.91 32.66 47.38
CA ARG A 2 43.88 32.37 45.90
C ARG A 2 43.89 30.89 45.55
N THR A 3 44.32 30.01 46.45
CA THR A 3 44.46 28.56 46.18
C THR A 3 43.13 27.81 46.38
N GLU A 4 42.26 28.27 47.27
CA GLU A 4 40.95 27.61 47.49
C GLU A 4 39.94 27.91 46.42
N LEU A 5 40.03 29.10 45.75
CA LEU A 5 39.13 29.45 44.65
C LEU A 5 39.35 28.60 43.38
N TYR A 6 40.60 28.17 43.14
CA TYR A 6 40.93 27.32 41.99
C TYR A 6 40.39 25.91 42.14
N ASN A 7 40.41 25.35 43.36
CA ASN A 7 39.90 24.02 43.62
C ASN A 7 38.36 23.92 43.51
N VAL A 8 37.63 24.98 43.88
CA VAL A 8 36.16 25.03 43.76
C VAL A 8 35.72 25.13 42.30
N ILE A 9 36.44 25.92 41.50
CA ILE A 9 36.15 26.07 40.08
C ILE A 9 36.46 24.77 39.31
N THR A 10 37.53 24.09 39.65
CA THR A 10 37.92 22.82 39.00
C THR A 10 36.94 21.69 39.32
N VAL A 11 36.44 21.61 40.55
CA VAL A 11 35.44 20.60 40.96
C VAL A 11 34.07 20.91 40.32
N ALA A 12 33.68 22.17 40.27
CA ALA A 12 32.42 22.57 39.59
C ALA A 12 32.48 22.30 38.08
N ALA A 13 33.62 22.55 37.42
CA ALA A 13 33.80 22.24 36.00
C ALA A 13 33.82 20.73 35.71
N MET A 14 34.43 19.91 36.59
CA MET A 14 34.40 18.44 36.45
C MET A 14 33.00 17.86 36.69
N VAL A 15 32.24 18.38 37.64
CA VAL A 15 30.85 17.92 37.89
C VAL A 15 29.91 18.37 36.76
N ALA A 16 30.11 19.55 36.22
CA ALA A 16 29.32 20.02 35.08
C ALA A 16 29.65 19.24 33.80
N SER A 17 30.91 18.90 33.52
CA SER A 17 31.29 18.08 32.36
C SER A 17 30.86 16.63 32.53
N ALA A 18 30.96 16.04 33.72
CA ALA A 18 30.44 14.69 33.94
C ALA A 18 28.90 14.60 33.86
N GLY A 19 28.22 15.66 34.34
CA GLY A 19 26.73 15.71 34.22
C GLY A 19 26.25 15.94 32.78
N PHE A 20 26.97 16.70 31.96
CA PHE A 20 26.64 16.89 30.55
C PHE A 20 26.98 15.64 29.72
N GLU A 21 28.08 14.97 29.95
CA GLU A 21 28.41 13.71 29.30
C GLU A 21 27.43 12.59 29.67
N ALA A 22 26.93 12.54 30.91
CA ALA A 22 25.94 11.56 31.31
C ALA A 22 24.57 11.79 30.66
N CYS A 23 24.17 13.06 30.41
CA CYS A 23 22.90 13.36 29.71
C CYS A 23 22.98 13.19 28.19
N THR A 24 24.11 13.52 27.56
CA THR A 24 24.33 13.32 26.13
C THR A 24 24.60 11.85 25.78
N ASN A 25 25.24 11.11 26.68
CA ASN A 25 25.57 9.70 26.45
C ASN A 25 24.36 8.75 26.49
N ASN A 26 23.26 9.11 27.14
CA ASN A 26 22.04 8.28 27.16
C ASN A 26 21.15 8.47 25.95
N ILE A 27 21.28 9.58 25.23
CA ILE A 27 20.49 9.85 24.02
C ILE A 27 21.15 9.25 22.78
N ASP A 28 22.50 9.15 22.75
CA ASP A 28 23.28 8.79 21.56
C ASP A 28 23.95 7.41 21.61
N ARG A 29 23.56 6.49 22.51
CA ARG A 29 24.14 5.15 22.57
C ARG A 29 23.14 4.04 22.32
N PRO A 30 22.68 3.84 21.07
CA PRO A 30 21.90 2.67 20.72
C PRO A 30 22.65 1.35 20.93
N ALA A 31 23.95 1.39 21.14
CA ALA A 31 24.78 0.21 21.42
C ALA A 31 24.45 -0.48 22.74
N GLU A 32 23.91 0.22 23.73
CA GLU A 32 23.60 -0.30 25.07
C GLU A 32 22.19 -0.88 25.18
N VAL A 33 21.31 -0.63 24.17
CA VAL A 33 19.94 -1.09 24.16
C VAL A 33 19.85 -2.52 23.61
N SER A 34 19.06 -3.36 24.27
CA SER A 34 18.88 -4.77 23.87
C SER A 34 17.86 -4.89 22.76
N VAL A 35 18.30 -5.33 21.58
CA VAL A 35 17.45 -5.74 20.46
C VAL A 35 17.63 -7.23 20.24
N ASN A 36 16.52 -7.97 20.23
CA ASN A 36 16.54 -9.40 19.98
C ASN A 36 16.62 -9.68 18.48
N THR A 37 17.48 -10.61 18.09
CA THR A 37 17.60 -11.06 16.70
C THR A 37 16.38 -11.92 16.32
N ILE A 38 15.92 -11.82 15.09
CA ILE A 38 14.90 -12.73 14.53
C ILE A 38 15.39 -14.17 14.53
N SER A 39 14.47 -15.13 14.62
CA SER A 39 14.80 -16.56 14.56
C SER A 39 15.28 -16.96 13.16
N GLU A 40 15.94 -18.12 13.05
CA GLU A 40 16.33 -18.68 11.73
C GLU A 40 15.11 -18.88 10.81
N GLN A 41 13.95 -19.23 11.36
CA GLN A 41 12.71 -19.40 10.59
C GLN A 41 12.22 -18.07 10.03
N LEU A 42 12.19 -17.01 10.84
CA LEU A 42 11.84 -15.67 10.36
C LEU A 42 12.88 -15.14 9.37
N ALA A 43 14.17 -15.40 9.58
CA ALA A 43 15.22 -15.02 8.64
C ALA A 43 15.04 -15.69 7.27
N ALA A 44 14.67 -16.96 7.24
CA ALA A 44 14.40 -17.66 6.00
C ALA A 44 13.21 -17.05 5.21
N VAL A 45 12.19 -16.56 5.89
CA VAL A 45 11.04 -15.86 5.25
C VAL A 45 11.42 -14.43 4.88
N ARG A 46 12.20 -13.72 5.71
CA ARG A 46 12.78 -12.42 5.35
C ARG A 46 13.55 -12.47 4.03
N ASP A 47 14.32 -13.53 3.81
CA ASP A 47 15.16 -13.72 2.62
C ASP A 47 14.33 -14.02 1.34
N TYR A 48 12.99 -14.11 1.43
CA TYR A 48 12.12 -14.09 0.27
C TYR A 48 12.01 -12.69 -0.38
N VAL A 49 12.45 -11.64 0.31
CA VAL A 49 12.34 -10.26 -0.16
C VAL A 49 13.69 -9.82 -0.78
N PRO A 50 13.70 -9.27 -2.00
CA PRO A 50 14.93 -8.76 -2.62
C PRO A 50 15.48 -7.58 -1.82
N LEU A 51 16.80 -7.50 -1.70
CA LEU A 51 17.45 -6.30 -1.20
C LEU A 51 17.31 -5.15 -2.20
N TYR A 52 17.25 -3.93 -1.68
CA TYR A 52 17.08 -2.68 -2.46
C TYR A 52 15.77 -2.65 -3.25
N ALA A 53 14.73 -3.25 -2.70
CA ALA A 53 13.42 -3.29 -3.32
C ALA A 53 12.86 -1.88 -3.57
N VAL A 54 12.41 -1.65 -4.79
CA VAL A 54 11.65 -0.46 -5.18
C VAL A 54 10.17 -0.78 -5.04
N ILE A 55 9.53 -0.18 -4.02
CA ILE A 55 8.14 -0.43 -3.64
C ILE A 55 7.32 0.77 -4.11
N ALA A 56 6.46 0.56 -5.12
CA ALA A 56 5.63 1.60 -5.68
C ALA A 56 4.48 1.94 -4.73
N HIS A 57 4.67 2.98 -3.91
CA HIS A 57 3.72 3.47 -2.91
C HIS A 57 2.41 3.87 -3.58
N ARG A 58 1.34 3.13 -3.30
CA ARG A 58 0.00 3.26 -3.93
C ARG A 58 0.04 3.22 -5.46
N GLY A 59 1.03 2.53 -6.04
CA GLY A 59 1.21 2.43 -7.47
C GLY A 59 2.07 3.52 -8.11
N SER A 60 2.96 4.20 -7.36
CA SER A 60 3.82 5.29 -7.89
C SER A 60 3.05 6.56 -8.27
N THR A 61 2.61 7.28 -7.27
CA THR A 61 1.54 8.30 -7.33
C THR A 61 1.93 9.66 -7.90
N TYR A 62 3.14 9.81 -8.43
CA TYR A 62 3.58 11.12 -8.95
C TYR A 62 2.94 11.47 -10.30
N TRP A 63 2.75 10.48 -11.17
CA TRP A 63 2.23 10.65 -12.53
C TRP A 63 0.81 10.12 -12.73
N ALA A 64 0.29 9.33 -11.80
CA ALA A 64 -1.01 8.68 -11.90
C ALA A 64 -1.76 8.72 -10.56
N PRO A 65 -3.11 8.75 -10.57
CA PRO A 65 -3.90 8.75 -9.34
C PRO A 65 -3.67 7.48 -8.53
N GLU A 66 -3.44 7.67 -7.22
CA GLU A 66 -3.14 6.58 -6.29
C GLU A 66 -4.21 5.49 -6.31
N GLU A 67 -3.80 4.23 -6.05
CA GLU A 67 -4.69 3.07 -5.91
C GLU A 67 -5.52 2.74 -7.16
N THR A 68 -5.07 3.16 -8.35
CA THR A 68 -5.78 2.93 -9.60
C THR A 68 -5.03 2.07 -10.59
N GLU A 69 -5.74 1.58 -11.61
CA GLU A 69 -5.16 0.84 -12.73
C GLU A 69 -3.95 1.57 -13.32
N SER A 70 -4.09 2.87 -13.57
CA SER A 70 -3.03 3.66 -14.22
C SER A 70 -1.76 3.73 -13.38
N ALA A 71 -1.88 3.88 -12.05
CA ALA A 71 -0.74 3.96 -11.16
C ALA A 71 0.01 2.64 -11.06
N TRP A 72 -0.71 1.53 -10.90
CA TRP A 72 -0.07 0.21 -10.79
C TRP A 72 0.51 -0.29 -12.11
N ARG A 73 -0.16 -0.05 -13.24
CA ARG A 73 0.41 -0.39 -14.55
C ARG A 73 1.64 0.45 -14.87
N TRP A 74 1.59 1.76 -14.55
CA TRP A 74 2.78 2.61 -14.62
C TRP A 74 3.95 1.99 -13.83
N ALA A 75 3.73 1.71 -12.54
CA ALA A 75 4.76 1.19 -11.66
C ALA A 75 5.34 -0.15 -12.15
N ARG A 76 4.48 -1.06 -12.65
CA ARG A 76 4.90 -2.32 -13.27
C ARG A 76 5.82 -2.07 -14.46
N GLU A 77 5.42 -1.20 -15.38
CA GLU A 77 6.20 -0.92 -16.60
C GLU A 77 7.50 -0.16 -16.31
N MET A 78 7.56 0.60 -15.21
CA MET A 78 8.82 1.18 -14.72
C MET A 78 9.79 0.14 -14.14
N GLY A 79 9.33 -1.05 -13.80
CA GLY A 79 10.15 -2.09 -13.20
C GLY A 79 10.23 -2.01 -11.68
N ALA A 80 9.20 -1.50 -11.00
CA ALA A 80 9.07 -1.62 -9.56
C ALA A 80 9.02 -3.09 -9.13
N ASP A 81 9.62 -3.42 -7.97
CA ASP A 81 9.62 -4.77 -7.44
C ASP A 81 8.30 -5.15 -6.81
N TYR A 82 7.62 -4.16 -6.22
CA TYR A 82 6.32 -4.33 -5.57
C TYR A 82 5.36 -3.22 -5.97
N LEU A 83 4.11 -3.60 -6.13
CA LEU A 83 2.97 -2.70 -6.17
C LEU A 83 2.38 -2.66 -4.76
N GLU A 84 2.34 -1.50 -4.16
CA GLU A 84 1.82 -1.36 -2.80
C GLU A 84 0.39 -0.83 -2.82
N SER A 85 -0.40 -1.18 -1.78
CA SER A 85 -1.78 -0.74 -1.59
C SER A 85 -2.17 -0.67 -0.12
N ASP A 86 -3.07 0.29 0.17
CA ASP A 86 -3.76 0.49 1.43
C ASP A 86 -5.14 -0.18 1.38
N LEU A 87 -5.33 -1.28 2.09
CA LEU A 87 -6.52 -2.11 1.95
C LEU A 87 -7.57 -1.83 3.03
N GLN A 88 -8.81 -1.75 2.60
CA GLN A 88 -9.99 -1.59 3.45
C GLN A 88 -11.14 -2.47 2.92
N CYS A 89 -12.26 -2.55 3.65
CA CYS A 89 -13.42 -3.33 3.26
C CYS A 89 -14.59 -2.46 2.81
N SER A 90 -15.26 -2.85 1.73
CA SER A 90 -16.61 -2.35 1.42
C SER A 90 -17.65 -2.93 2.40
N LYS A 91 -18.89 -2.40 2.35
CA LYS A 91 -20.02 -2.90 3.17
C LYS A 91 -20.27 -4.40 2.98
N ASP A 92 -20.12 -4.88 1.77
CA ASP A 92 -20.31 -6.30 1.40
C ASP A 92 -19.02 -7.12 1.45
N GLY A 93 -17.96 -6.55 2.02
CA GLY A 93 -16.76 -7.27 2.38
C GLY A 93 -15.77 -7.52 1.23
N VAL A 94 -15.90 -6.80 0.12
CA VAL A 94 -14.86 -6.77 -0.93
C VAL A 94 -13.67 -5.98 -0.39
N ILE A 95 -12.48 -6.52 -0.53
CA ILE A 95 -11.25 -5.84 -0.16
C ILE A 95 -10.90 -4.84 -1.25
N ILE A 96 -10.88 -3.58 -0.90
CA ILE A 96 -10.62 -2.45 -1.81
C ILE A 96 -9.41 -1.65 -1.37
N ALA A 97 -8.78 -0.99 -2.33
CA ALA A 97 -7.63 -0.14 -2.11
C ALA A 97 -8.05 1.33 -1.99
N ASN A 98 -7.77 1.94 -0.84
CA ASN A 98 -7.93 3.37 -0.58
C ASN A 98 -7.21 3.78 0.70
N HIS A 99 -6.36 4.81 0.62
CA HIS A 99 -5.54 5.23 1.74
C HIS A 99 -6.34 5.87 2.88
N ASP A 100 -7.19 6.86 2.55
CA ASP A 100 -7.91 7.61 3.57
C ASP A 100 -9.06 6.78 4.17
N ASP A 101 -9.48 7.13 5.36
CA ASP A 101 -10.64 6.52 6.04
C ASP A 101 -11.96 6.78 5.29
N ASN A 102 -11.97 7.76 4.37
CA ASN A 102 -13.12 8.09 3.54
C ASN A 102 -12.72 8.40 2.10
N LEU A 103 -13.70 8.37 1.20
CA LEU A 103 -13.54 8.44 -0.26
C LEU A 103 -13.52 9.86 -0.83
N LYS A 104 -13.61 10.92 0.00
CA LYS A 104 -13.81 12.30 -0.49
C LYS A 104 -12.62 12.84 -1.27
N ARG A 105 -11.41 12.53 -0.84
CA ARG A 105 -10.20 13.08 -1.47
C ARG A 105 -9.93 12.44 -2.82
N THR A 106 -10.13 11.14 -2.93
CA THR A 106 -9.68 10.32 -4.05
C THR A 106 -10.80 9.96 -5.03
N THR A 107 -12.05 10.37 -4.77
CA THR A 107 -13.18 10.11 -5.65
C THR A 107 -14.12 11.30 -5.77
N ASN A 108 -15.09 11.17 -6.68
CA ASN A 108 -16.18 12.14 -6.85
C ASN A 108 -17.43 11.81 -6.01
N ILE A 109 -17.30 11.08 -4.91
CA ILE A 109 -18.40 10.54 -4.10
C ILE A 109 -19.40 11.60 -3.64
N GLU A 110 -18.93 12.82 -3.28
CA GLU A 110 -19.82 13.91 -2.87
C GLU A 110 -20.75 14.35 -4.00
N ALA A 111 -20.26 14.32 -5.23
CA ALA A 111 -21.06 14.69 -6.40
C ALA A 111 -22.02 13.56 -6.83
N VAL A 112 -21.63 12.30 -6.66
CA VAL A 112 -22.41 11.14 -7.12
C VAL A 112 -23.48 10.76 -6.11
N PHE A 113 -23.16 10.68 -4.81
CA PHE A 113 -24.07 10.17 -3.78
C PHE A 113 -24.51 11.22 -2.75
N GLY A 114 -23.79 12.34 -2.63
CA GLY A 114 -24.05 13.30 -1.56
C GLY A 114 -23.78 12.67 -0.19
N SER A 115 -24.47 13.15 0.84
CA SER A 115 -24.28 12.74 2.24
C SER A 115 -25.36 11.78 2.77
N ASP A 116 -26.20 11.21 1.92
CA ASP A 116 -27.22 10.24 2.28
C ASP A 116 -26.94 8.88 1.63
N VAL A 117 -27.68 7.87 2.01
CA VAL A 117 -27.66 6.55 1.37
C VAL A 117 -27.91 6.72 -0.13
N PRO A 118 -27.13 6.05 -0.99
CA PRO A 118 -27.29 6.18 -2.44
C PRO A 118 -28.73 5.96 -2.92
N ALA A 119 -29.29 6.91 -3.68
CA ALA A 119 -30.64 6.81 -4.20
C ALA A 119 -30.83 5.57 -5.09
N THR A 120 -29.77 5.14 -5.78
CA THR A 120 -29.73 3.91 -6.59
C THR A 120 -30.04 2.64 -5.79
N ARG A 121 -29.91 2.63 -4.46
CA ARG A 121 -30.31 1.48 -3.63
C ARG A 121 -31.79 1.18 -3.70
N MET A 122 -32.63 2.20 -3.80
CA MET A 122 -34.06 2.01 -3.92
C MET A 122 -34.40 1.22 -5.20
N GLU A 123 -33.93 1.71 -6.33
CA GLU A 123 -34.10 1.04 -7.64
C GLU A 123 -33.49 -0.37 -7.63
N PHE A 124 -32.36 -0.51 -6.99
CA PHE A 124 -31.67 -1.79 -6.85
C PHE A 124 -32.54 -2.79 -6.04
N TYR A 125 -33.07 -2.40 -4.90
CA TYR A 125 -33.97 -3.26 -4.11
C TYR A 125 -35.23 -3.65 -4.89
N GLU A 126 -35.85 -2.70 -5.60
CA GLU A 126 -36.99 -2.98 -6.46
C GLU A 126 -36.63 -3.93 -7.62
N SER A 127 -35.47 -3.77 -8.23
CA SER A 127 -34.98 -4.67 -9.30
C SER A 127 -34.76 -6.11 -8.83
N LEU A 128 -34.53 -6.30 -7.54
CA LEU A 128 -34.41 -7.60 -6.90
C LEU A 128 -35.75 -8.21 -6.54
N GLY A 129 -36.85 -7.49 -6.76
CA GLY A 129 -38.22 -7.94 -6.52
C GLY A 129 -38.80 -7.57 -5.16
N PHE A 130 -38.20 -6.57 -4.46
CA PHE A 130 -38.88 -5.95 -3.31
C PHE A 130 -40.15 -5.25 -3.79
N SER A 131 -41.20 -5.26 -3.00
CA SER A 131 -42.22 -4.24 -3.14
C SER A 131 -41.64 -2.88 -2.79
N HIS A 132 -42.25 -1.81 -3.26
CA HIS A 132 -41.83 -0.45 -2.91
C HIS A 132 -41.71 -0.24 -1.40
N ASP A 133 -42.73 -0.70 -0.66
CA ASP A 133 -42.77 -0.58 0.82
C ASP A 133 -41.64 -1.37 1.51
N ASP A 134 -41.35 -2.58 1.04
CA ASP A 134 -40.25 -3.40 1.57
C ASP A 134 -38.89 -2.75 1.26
N ALA A 135 -38.74 -2.17 0.08
CA ALA A 135 -37.54 -1.46 -0.32
C ALA A 135 -37.32 -0.20 0.52
N GLU A 136 -38.38 0.58 0.81
CA GLU A 136 -38.31 1.73 1.73
C GLU A 136 -37.92 1.30 3.16
N GLU A 137 -38.51 0.21 3.67
CA GLU A 137 -38.14 -0.29 5.00
C GLU A 137 -36.68 -0.68 5.08
N GLN A 138 -36.14 -1.34 4.05
CA GLN A 138 -34.74 -1.71 3.99
C GLN A 138 -33.84 -0.46 3.88
N LEU A 139 -34.22 0.54 3.08
CA LEU A 139 -33.48 1.79 2.97
C LEU A 139 -33.44 2.57 4.30
N MET A 140 -34.52 2.54 5.08
CA MET A 140 -34.53 3.12 6.44
C MET A 140 -33.57 2.41 7.39
N ARG A 141 -33.45 1.08 7.28
CA ARG A 141 -32.47 0.31 8.07
C ARG A 141 -31.03 0.67 7.66
N ASP A 142 -30.78 0.78 6.36
CA ASP A 142 -29.48 1.20 5.87
C ASP A 142 -29.08 2.58 6.40
N ARG A 143 -30.02 3.55 6.39
CA ARG A 143 -29.78 4.90 6.93
C ARG A 143 -29.39 4.90 8.41
N ALA A 144 -29.88 3.97 9.19
CA ALA A 144 -29.61 3.92 10.62
C ALA A 144 -28.12 3.64 10.96
N SER A 145 -27.39 2.96 10.07
CA SER A 145 -25.96 2.64 10.21
C SER A 145 -25.05 3.34 9.22
N PHE A 146 -25.59 4.19 8.35
CA PHE A 146 -24.87 4.80 7.27
C PHE A 146 -23.95 5.91 7.77
N GLN A 147 -22.69 5.82 7.42
CA GLN A 147 -21.69 6.88 7.62
C GLN A 147 -21.29 7.42 6.24
N PRO A 148 -21.65 8.67 5.93
CA PRO A 148 -21.35 9.25 4.62
C PRO A 148 -19.85 9.20 4.30
N TYR A 149 -19.54 8.79 3.08
CA TYR A 149 -18.20 8.76 2.49
C TYR A 149 -17.25 7.66 3.00
N TYR A 150 -17.58 6.93 4.08
CA TYR A 150 -16.78 5.81 4.56
C TYR A 150 -17.04 4.55 3.72
N MET A 151 -15.98 3.86 3.28
CA MET A 151 -16.07 2.68 2.41
C MET A 151 -17.00 1.61 2.97
N GLN A 152 -16.97 1.40 4.28
CA GLN A 152 -17.78 0.41 4.99
C GLN A 152 -19.28 0.68 4.90
N SER A 153 -19.69 1.84 4.44
CA SER A 153 -21.07 2.21 4.22
C SER A 153 -21.60 1.93 2.81
N TYR A 154 -20.70 1.61 1.86
CA TYR A 154 -21.06 1.42 0.45
C TYR A 154 -20.79 -0.02 0.00
N TYR A 155 -21.68 -0.53 -0.85
CA TYR A 155 -21.45 -1.78 -1.56
C TYR A 155 -20.40 -1.59 -2.64
N TYR A 156 -19.63 -2.62 -2.95
CA TYR A 156 -18.63 -2.51 -3.99
C TYR A 156 -19.21 -2.11 -5.35
N ALA A 157 -20.42 -2.60 -5.67
CA ALA A 157 -21.13 -2.19 -6.88
C ALA A 157 -21.41 -0.67 -6.94
N GLU A 158 -21.65 -0.02 -5.80
CA GLU A 158 -21.78 1.44 -5.71
C GLU A 158 -20.43 2.14 -5.87
N LEU A 159 -19.39 1.59 -5.25
CA LEU A 159 -18.04 2.14 -5.36
C LEU A 159 -17.52 2.12 -6.80
N LEU A 160 -17.94 1.16 -7.62
CA LEU A 160 -17.61 1.09 -9.05
C LEU A 160 -18.28 2.18 -9.91
N MET A 161 -19.26 2.91 -9.39
CA MET A 161 -19.87 4.07 -10.04
C MET A 161 -19.04 5.35 -9.87
N LEU A 162 -18.01 5.32 -9.02
CA LEU A 162 -17.20 6.49 -8.70
C LEU A 162 -16.04 6.63 -9.68
N ASP A 163 -15.70 7.89 -9.98
CA ASP A 163 -14.45 8.24 -10.64
C ASP A 163 -13.35 8.44 -9.59
N ALA A 164 -12.33 7.61 -9.65
CA ALA A 164 -11.16 7.66 -8.78
C ALA A 164 -9.96 8.39 -9.41
N GLY A 165 -10.11 8.97 -10.60
CA GLY A 165 -9.05 9.66 -11.34
C GLY A 165 -9.18 11.16 -11.43
N GLY A 166 -10.41 11.67 -11.52
CA GLY A 166 -10.70 13.07 -11.83
C GLY A 166 -10.28 14.10 -10.77
N TRP A 167 -9.87 13.67 -9.58
CA TRP A 167 -9.34 14.53 -8.51
C TRP A 167 -7.86 14.87 -8.74
N PHE A 168 -7.13 13.99 -9.42
CA PHE A 168 -5.67 13.99 -9.49
C PHE A 168 -5.10 15.27 -10.12
N ASP A 169 -5.79 15.84 -11.09
CA ASP A 169 -5.42 17.07 -11.77
C ASP A 169 -5.90 18.35 -11.06
N LYS A 170 -6.68 18.22 -9.99
CA LYS A 170 -7.34 19.36 -9.33
C LYS A 170 -6.80 19.68 -7.95
N SER A 171 -6.45 18.66 -7.17
CA SER A 171 -6.28 18.81 -5.72
C SER A 171 -4.91 18.43 -5.21
N PHE A 172 -4.05 17.81 -6.01
CA PHE A 172 -2.71 17.56 -5.53
C PHE A 172 -1.89 18.83 -5.56
N ALA A 173 -1.39 19.21 -4.39
CA ALA A 173 -0.36 20.22 -4.31
C ALA A 173 0.76 19.88 -5.29
N ALA A 174 1.36 20.88 -5.89
CA ALA A 174 2.48 20.81 -6.82
C ALA A 174 3.61 19.83 -6.43
N SER A 175 3.61 19.37 -5.18
CA SER A 175 4.57 18.42 -4.63
C SER A 175 4.44 16.98 -5.10
N ARG A 176 3.28 16.53 -5.63
CA ARG A 176 3.11 15.12 -6.03
C ARG A 176 2.80 14.93 -7.51
N ASN A 177 2.08 15.85 -8.13
CA ASN A 177 1.82 15.78 -9.56
C ASN A 177 1.91 17.14 -10.28
N GLY A 178 2.65 18.06 -9.70
CA GLY A 178 2.76 19.44 -10.16
C GLY A 178 2.86 19.56 -11.66
N SER A 179 3.53 18.61 -12.28
CA SER A 179 3.78 18.60 -13.72
C SER A 179 2.52 18.37 -14.57
N LEU A 180 1.64 17.43 -14.21
CA LEU A 180 0.37 17.22 -14.93
C LEU A 180 -0.64 18.33 -14.61
N ALA A 181 -0.72 18.75 -13.35
CA ALA A 181 -1.57 19.85 -12.94
C ALA A 181 -1.14 21.19 -13.58
N ASP A 182 0.16 21.47 -13.63
CA ASP A 182 0.70 22.66 -14.28
C ASP A 182 0.49 22.63 -15.81
N GLY A 183 0.49 21.45 -16.42
CA GLY A 183 0.12 21.25 -17.82
C GLY A 183 -1.38 21.31 -18.09
N HIS A 184 -2.21 21.47 -17.04
CA HIS A 184 -3.67 21.43 -17.15
C HIS A 184 -4.19 20.15 -17.84
N LEU A 185 -3.51 19.03 -17.61
CA LEU A 185 -3.88 17.72 -18.15
C LEU A 185 -4.75 16.97 -17.15
N HIS A 186 -5.69 16.21 -17.64
CA HIS A 186 -6.52 15.32 -16.83
C HIS A 186 -6.81 14.00 -17.55
N TYR A 187 -7.10 12.97 -16.76
CA TYR A 187 -7.47 11.67 -17.29
C TYR A 187 -8.85 11.72 -17.89
N SER A 188 -8.96 11.35 -19.17
CA SER A 188 -10.24 11.13 -19.85
C SER A 188 -10.67 9.66 -19.83
N THR A 189 -9.75 8.73 -19.52
CA THR A 189 -10.06 7.31 -19.34
C THR A 189 -10.47 7.07 -17.90
N GLY A 190 -11.66 6.48 -17.68
CA GLY A 190 -12.21 6.24 -16.34
C GLY A 190 -11.26 5.44 -15.44
N GLN A 191 -11.05 5.92 -14.24
CA GLN A 191 -10.33 5.23 -13.17
C GLN A 191 -11.34 4.83 -12.10
N TYR A 192 -11.27 3.60 -11.66
CA TYR A 192 -12.25 3.02 -10.73
C TYR A 192 -11.61 2.77 -9.36
N VAL A 193 -12.45 2.69 -8.33
CA VAL A 193 -12.05 2.18 -7.03
C VAL A 193 -11.65 0.71 -7.21
N SER A 194 -10.41 0.40 -6.91
CA SER A 194 -9.81 -0.91 -7.21
C SER A 194 -10.01 -1.91 -6.07
N ALA A 195 -10.23 -3.16 -6.43
CA ALA A 195 -10.19 -4.28 -5.49
C ALA A 195 -8.78 -4.91 -5.42
N LEU A 196 -8.53 -5.71 -4.39
CA LEU A 196 -7.28 -6.50 -4.28
C LEU A 196 -7.06 -7.40 -5.51
N GLN A 197 -8.14 -7.96 -6.07
CA GLN A 197 -8.08 -8.76 -7.29
C GLN A 197 -7.58 -7.94 -8.50
N ASP A 198 -7.95 -6.65 -8.55
CA ASP A 198 -7.47 -5.74 -9.60
C ASP A 198 -5.94 -5.57 -9.52
N GLN A 199 -5.41 -5.32 -8.32
CA GLN A 199 -3.97 -5.19 -8.09
C GLN A 199 -3.22 -6.49 -8.48
N ILE A 200 -3.74 -7.65 -8.08
CA ILE A 200 -3.19 -8.95 -8.45
C ILE A 200 -3.18 -9.15 -9.97
N ALA A 201 -4.25 -8.75 -10.65
CA ALA A 201 -4.33 -8.82 -12.10
C ALA A 201 -3.27 -7.93 -12.77
N TYR A 202 -3.10 -6.70 -12.29
CA TYR A 202 -2.08 -5.78 -12.83
C TYR A 202 -0.67 -6.30 -12.59
N ALA A 203 -0.37 -6.82 -11.39
CA ALA A 203 0.91 -7.46 -11.11
C ALA A 203 1.18 -8.68 -12.01
N SER A 204 0.12 -9.34 -12.47
CA SER A 204 0.17 -10.51 -13.36
C SER A 204 0.24 -10.17 -14.86
N GLY A 205 0.41 -8.91 -15.24
CA GLY A 205 0.49 -8.49 -16.66
C GLY A 205 -0.86 -8.35 -17.34
N LYS A 206 -1.93 -8.12 -16.58
CA LYS A 206 -3.27 -7.88 -17.09
C LYS A 206 -3.67 -6.41 -16.94
N MET A 207 -4.77 -6.04 -17.56
CA MET A 207 -5.47 -4.77 -17.43
C MET A 207 -6.99 -5.01 -17.34
N LEU A 208 -7.75 -3.96 -16.98
CA LEU A 208 -9.20 -4.06 -16.97
C LEU A 208 -9.74 -4.41 -18.34
N HIS A 209 -10.68 -5.33 -18.37
CA HIS A 209 -11.50 -5.56 -19.53
C HIS A 209 -12.54 -4.42 -19.65
N ARG A 210 -12.51 -3.73 -20.78
CA ARG A 210 -13.46 -2.65 -21.09
C ARG A 210 -14.35 -3.06 -22.24
N GLY A 211 -15.64 -2.69 -22.16
CA GLY A 211 -16.61 -2.88 -23.22
C GLY A 211 -16.37 -1.92 -24.39
N ASP A 212 -17.21 -2.03 -25.41
CA ASP A 212 -17.17 -1.15 -26.58
C ASP A 212 -17.46 0.32 -26.23
N ASP A 213 -18.08 0.58 -25.09
CA ASP A 213 -18.33 1.90 -24.52
C ASP A 213 -17.11 2.49 -23.78
N GLY A 214 -16.05 1.71 -23.63
CA GLY A 214 -14.85 2.07 -22.88
C GLY A 214 -14.97 1.88 -21.36
N GLU A 215 -16.13 1.50 -20.86
CA GLU A 215 -16.37 1.27 -19.44
C GLU A 215 -15.88 -0.12 -19.02
N ARG A 216 -15.55 -0.24 -17.73
CA ARG A 216 -15.13 -1.50 -17.12
C ARG A 216 -16.22 -2.55 -17.19
N VAL A 217 -15.89 -3.77 -17.59
CA VAL A 217 -16.75 -4.94 -17.39
C VAL A 217 -16.91 -5.19 -15.90
N LEU A 218 -18.15 -5.16 -15.41
CA LEU A 218 -18.45 -5.24 -13.98
C LEU A 218 -18.13 -6.65 -13.44
N PRO A 219 -17.40 -6.75 -12.33
CA PRO A 219 -16.96 -8.04 -11.77
C PRO A 219 -17.98 -8.66 -10.82
N TYR A 220 -19.29 -8.49 -11.09
CA TYR A 220 -20.33 -9.08 -10.24
C TYR A 220 -21.55 -9.52 -11.03
N ARG A 221 -22.27 -10.48 -10.46
CA ARG A 221 -23.56 -10.98 -10.99
C ARG A 221 -24.45 -11.45 -9.85
N ILE A 222 -25.74 -11.62 -10.12
CA ILE A 222 -26.66 -12.29 -9.20
C ILE A 222 -26.33 -13.80 -9.20
N LYS A 223 -26.19 -14.40 -8.01
CA LYS A 223 -25.94 -15.84 -7.86
C LYS A 223 -26.96 -16.67 -8.64
N PRO A 224 -26.58 -17.74 -9.33
CA PRO A 224 -27.46 -18.55 -10.14
C PRO A 224 -28.68 -19.10 -9.39
N GLU A 225 -28.48 -19.49 -8.12
CA GLU A 225 -29.57 -19.99 -7.26
C GLU A 225 -30.64 -18.95 -6.92
N TYR A 226 -30.35 -17.66 -7.13
CA TYR A 226 -31.28 -16.57 -6.87
C TYR A 226 -31.85 -15.94 -8.14
N GLN A 227 -31.34 -16.30 -9.31
CA GLN A 227 -31.87 -15.80 -10.57
C GLN A 227 -33.35 -16.14 -10.74
N GLY A 228 -34.16 -15.14 -11.12
CA GLY A 228 -35.60 -15.29 -11.31
C GLY A 228 -36.43 -15.40 -10.02
N LYS A 229 -35.81 -15.32 -8.86
CA LYS A 229 -36.53 -15.26 -7.59
C LYS A 229 -36.81 -13.82 -7.21
N THR A 230 -37.99 -13.59 -6.60
CA THR A 230 -38.26 -12.34 -5.92
C THR A 230 -37.36 -12.21 -4.70
N LEU A 231 -37.08 -10.99 -4.26
CA LEU A 231 -36.24 -10.77 -3.10
C LEU A 231 -36.86 -11.36 -1.82
N ARG A 232 -38.20 -11.37 -1.72
CA ARG A 232 -38.90 -12.04 -0.61
C ARG A 232 -38.57 -13.54 -0.56
N GLN A 233 -38.46 -14.19 -1.72
CA GLN A 233 -38.05 -15.61 -1.82
C GLN A 233 -36.58 -15.79 -1.48
N ILE A 234 -35.71 -14.84 -1.86
CA ILE A 234 -34.30 -14.83 -1.49
C ILE A 234 -34.15 -14.64 0.03
N TRP A 235 -34.87 -13.68 0.59
CA TRP A 235 -34.90 -13.42 2.03
C TRP A 235 -35.31 -14.63 2.85
N GLN A 236 -36.37 -15.30 2.44
CA GLN A 236 -36.84 -16.48 3.13
C GLN A 236 -35.79 -17.60 3.08
N ALA A 237 -35.17 -17.81 1.93
CA ALA A 237 -34.13 -18.82 1.76
C ALA A 237 -32.87 -18.53 2.61
N ILE A 238 -32.53 -17.26 2.81
CA ILE A 238 -31.42 -16.83 3.68
C ILE A 238 -31.79 -16.96 5.16
N ALA A 239 -32.99 -16.53 5.53
CA ALA A 239 -33.52 -16.67 6.88
C ALA A 239 -33.60 -18.13 7.33
N ASP A 240 -34.00 -19.03 6.44
CA ASP A 240 -34.09 -20.47 6.69
C ASP A 240 -32.69 -21.09 6.93
N LYS A 241 -31.62 -20.47 6.44
CA LYS A 241 -30.25 -20.87 6.72
C LYS A 241 -29.67 -20.25 8.00
N GLY A 242 -30.45 -19.44 8.74
CA GLY A 242 -30.01 -18.78 9.98
C GLY A 242 -29.01 -17.63 9.79
N ALA A 243 -28.80 -17.19 8.56
CA ALA A 243 -27.82 -16.17 8.21
C ALA A 243 -28.47 -14.80 8.02
N TYR A 244 -28.87 -14.16 9.11
CA TYR A 244 -29.23 -12.74 9.09
C TYR A 244 -27.97 -11.88 9.16
N LYS A 245 -27.28 -11.74 8.05
CA LYS A 245 -26.28 -10.68 7.89
C LYS A 245 -26.37 -10.17 6.48
N ASP A 246 -26.50 -8.93 6.27
CA ASP A 246 -26.58 -8.21 5.00
C ASP A 246 -27.02 -9.01 3.76
N ILE A 247 -28.23 -8.77 3.30
CA ILE A 247 -28.83 -9.38 2.09
C ILE A 247 -27.91 -9.32 0.89
N TYR A 248 -27.18 -8.24 0.73
CA TYR A 248 -26.25 -8.04 -0.34
C TYR A 248 -25.12 -9.07 -0.40
N MET A 249 -24.62 -9.50 0.74
CA MET A 249 -23.51 -10.48 0.78
C MET A 249 -23.94 -11.85 0.29
N ASP A 250 -25.24 -12.16 0.33
CA ASP A 250 -25.72 -13.49 0.06
C ASP A 250 -26.25 -13.70 -1.37
N PHE A 251 -26.61 -12.67 -2.13
CA PHE A 251 -27.14 -12.88 -3.47
C PHE A 251 -26.27 -12.36 -4.60
N LEU A 252 -25.34 -11.44 -4.33
CA LEU A 252 -24.31 -11.08 -5.30
C LEU A 252 -23.13 -12.07 -5.21
N GLU A 253 -22.69 -12.49 -6.37
CA GLU A 253 -21.44 -13.20 -6.57
C GLU A 253 -20.48 -12.28 -7.31
N TYR A 254 -19.33 -12.03 -6.72
CA TYR A 254 -18.25 -11.32 -7.38
C TYR A 254 -17.45 -12.32 -8.22
N ASP A 255 -17.40 -12.07 -9.53
CA ASP A 255 -16.69 -12.88 -10.50
C ASP A 255 -15.69 -12.00 -11.25
N PHE A 256 -14.46 -12.02 -10.79
CA PHE A 256 -13.39 -11.24 -11.38
C PHE A 256 -12.76 -11.93 -12.62
N ALA A 257 -13.08 -13.18 -12.92
CA ALA A 257 -12.43 -13.94 -13.99
C ALA A 257 -12.57 -13.29 -15.37
N GLY A 258 -13.75 -12.69 -15.67
CA GLY A 258 -14.03 -11.99 -16.91
C GLY A 258 -13.68 -10.49 -16.91
N ALA A 259 -13.24 -9.96 -15.77
CA ALA A 259 -13.00 -8.54 -15.57
C ALA A 259 -11.65 -8.05 -16.12
N TYR A 260 -10.79 -8.98 -16.56
CA TYR A 260 -9.42 -8.67 -16.99
C TYR A 260 -9.09 -9.31 -18.33
N VAL A 261 -8.23 -8.60 -19.08
CA VAL A 261 -7.63 -9.07 -20.33
C VAL A 261 -6.10 -8.99 -20.22
N ALA A 262 -5.38 -9.70 -21.08
CA ALA A 262 -3.95 -9.51 -21.21
C ALA A 262 -3.65 -8.06 -21.60
N ASP A 263 -2.69 -7.44 -20.93
CA ASP A 263 -2.27 -6.08 -21.26
C ASP A 263 -1.40 -6.09 -22.52
N PRO A 264 -1.83 -5.45 -23.62
CA PRO A 264 -1.06 -5.42 -24.87
C PRO A 264 0.25 -4.62 -24.74
N GLN A 265 0.41 -3.83 -23.67
CA GLN A 265 1.60 -3.04 -23.38
C GLN A 265 2.49 -3.69 -22.31
N ASP A 266 2.17 -4.90 -21.88
CA ASP A 266 2.95 -5.64 -20.89
C ASP A 266 4.34 -5.98 -21.42
N THR A 267 5.37 -5.42 -20.78
CA THR A 267 6.77 -5.70 -21.12
C THR A 267 7.33 -6.94 -20.42
N GLY A 268 6.54 -7.60 -19.60
CA GLY A 268 6.87 -8.87 -18.94
C GLY A 268 7.44 -8.73 -17.53
N HIS A 269 7.38 -7.55 -16.92
CA HIS A 269 7.64 -7.42 -15.48
C HIS A 269 6.55 -8.10 -14.66
N ARG A 270 6.94 -8.78 -13.60
CA ARG A 270 6.07 -9.46 -12.64
C ARG A 270 6.42 -9.02 -11.22
N PRO A 271 5.97 -7.83 -10.81
CA PRO A 271 6.16 -7.37 -9.45
C PRO A 271 5.39 -8.25 -8.45
N GLY A 272 5.83 -8.20 -7.20
CA GLY A 272 5.02 -8.64 -6.07
C GLY A 272 3.98 -7.58 -5.68
N ILE A 273 3.19 -7.89 -4.64
CA ILE A 273 2.24 -6.97 -4.02
C ILE A 273 2.61 -6.75 -2.56
N TYR A 274 2.39 -5.52 -2.08
CA TYR A 274 2.68 -5.11 -0.71
C TYR A 274 1.40 -4.53 -0.11
N LEU A 275 0.82 -5.20 0.88
CA LEU A 275 -0.57 -5.04 1.29
C LEU A 275 -0.68 -4.47 2.69
N GLU A 276 -1.20 -3.25 2.86
CA GLU A 276 -1.47 -2.67 4.17
C GLU A 276 -2.86 -3.06 4.68
N PHE A 277 -2.94 -3.57 5.92
CA PHE A 277 -4.18 -3.66 6.67
C PHE A 277 -4.46 -2.28 7.29
N LYS A 278 -5.20 -1.47 6.54
CA LYS A 278 -5.49 -0.07 6.87
C LYS A 278 -6.65 0.03 7.87
N GLU A 279 -6.59 1.04 8.74
CA GLU A 279 -7.69 1.43 9.63
C GLU A 279 -8.43 0.23 10.29
N PRO A 280 -7.76 -0.65 11.04
CA PRO A 280 -8.37 -1.87 11.59
C PRO A 280 -9.60 -1.63 12.44
N HIS A 281 -9.74 -0.42 13.03
CA HIS A 281 -10.89 -0.04 13.85
C HIS A 281 -12.15 0.28 13.02
N LEU A 282 -12.02 0.56 11.73
CA LEU A 282 -13.14 0.79 10.81
C LEU A 282 -13.53 -0.47 10.04
N ASN A 283 -12.61 -1.40 9.89
CA ASN A 283 -12.78 -2.60 9.10
C ASN A 283 -13.24 -3.79 9.97
N PRO A 284 -13.88 -4.80 9.37
CA PRO A 284 -14.31 -5.99 10.11
C PRO A 284 -13.11 -6.77 10.66
N GLU A 285 -13.25 -7.32 11.86
CA GLU A 285 -12.20 -8.10 12.56
C GLU A 285 -11.65 -9.31 11.77
N ASN A 286 -12.33 -9.74 10.72
CA ASN A 286 -11.90 -10.83 9.86
C ASN A 286 -11.27 -10.36 8.53
N MET A 287 -10.85 -9.11 8.43
CA MET A 287 -10.25 -8.57 7.22
C MET A 287 -8.98 -9.36 6.80
N GLU A 288 -8.12 -9.68 7.74
CA GLU A 288 -6.89 -10.41 7.48
C GLU A 288 -7.19 -11.83 6.96
N GLN A 289 -8.23 -12.47 7.48
CA GLN A 289 -8.68 -13.79 6.97
C GLN A 289 -9.25 -13.67 5.55
N ARG A 290 -10.02 -12.61 5.25
CA ARG A 290 -10.52 -12.38 3.89
C ARG A 290 -9.40 -12.19 2.89
N ILE A 291 -8.36 -11.43 3.25
CA ILE A 291 -7.17 -11.26 2.41
C ILE A 291 -6.47 -12.60 2.20
N TYR A 292 -6.32 -13.42 3.25
CA TYR A 292 -5.78 -14.77 3.12
C TYR A 292 -6.56 -15.61 2.11
N ASP A 293 -7.90 -15.59 2.20
CA ASP A 293 -8.80 -16.36 1.34
C ASP A 293 -8.73 -15.89 -0.13
N ILE A 294 -8.64 -14.58 -0.36
CA ILE A 294 -8.46 -14.01 -1.70
C ILE A 294 -7.10 -14.42 -2.28
N LEU A 295 -6.03 -14.29 -1.51
CA LEU A 295 -4.71 -14.71 -1.95
C LEU A 295 -4.67 -16.21 -2.29
N ASP A 296 -5.41 -17.02 -1.56
CA ASP A 296 -5.52 -18.45 -1.83
C ASP A 296 -6.30 -18.73 -3.13
N LEU A 297 -7.44 -18.07 -3.31
CA LEU A 297 -8.28 -18.17 -4.50
C LEU A 297 -7.50 -17.76 -5.76
N GLU A 298 -6.79 -16.64 -5.70
CA GLU A 298 -6.02 -16.10 -6.82
C GLU A 298 -4.65 -16.80 -7.03
N GLY A 299 -4.31 -17.76 -6.17
CA GLY A 299 -3.03 -18.51 -6.29
C GLY A 299 -1.80 -17.71 -5.82
N TRP A 300 -2.02 -16.67 -5.04
CA TRP A 300 -0.96 -15.80 -4.50
C TRP A 300 -0.56 -16.17 -3.08
N ASN A 301 -1.28 -17.05 -2.40
CA ASN A 301 -0.94 -17.48 -1.05
C ASN A 301 0.23 -18.47 -1.08
N ILE A 302 1.41 -18.03 -0.67
CA ILE A 302 2.63 -18.85 -0.65
C ILE A 302 2.60 -19.98 0.38
N ILE A 303 1.68 -19.92 1.36
CA ILE A 303 1.53 -20.98 2.36
C ILE A 303 0.91 -22.23 1.74
N THR A 304 -0.09 -22.04 0.87
CA THR A 304 -0.83 -23.11 0.20
C THR A 304 -0.26 -23.44 -1.17
N ARG A 305 0.32 -22.43 -1.84
CA ARG A 305 0.94 -22.55 -3.18
C ARG A 305 2.33 -21.89 -3.19
N PRO A 306 3.35 -22.55 -2.64
CA PRO A 306 4.73 -22.06 -2.70
C PRO A 306 5.17 -21.85 -4.14
N ALA A 307 5.97 -20.81 -4.36
CA ALA A 307 6.49 -20.51 -5.67
C ALA A 307 7.62 -21.46 -6.10
N GLU A 308 7.71 -21.74 -7.38
CA GLU A 308 8.75 -22.59 -7.96
C GLU A 308 10.06 -21.82 -8.21
N SER A 309 9.98 -20.52 -8.50
CA SER A 309 11.14 -19.68 -8.77
C SER A 309 11.65 -19.01 -7.48
N GLN A 310 12.98 -18.88 -7.41
CA GLN A 310 13.65 -18.07 -6.37
C GLN A 310 14.39 -16.86 -6.97
N ALA A 311 14.40 -16.73 -8.30
CA ALA A 311 15.05 -15.60 -8.97
C ALA A 311 14.13 -14.38 -8.98
N PHE A 312 14.57 -13.29 -8.34
CA PHE A 312 13.84 -12.03 -8.33
C PHE A 312 13.86 -11.30 -9.68
N TYR A 313 14.87 -11.58 -10.49
CA TYR A 313 15.07 -10.99 -11.81
C TYR A 313 15.38 -12.09 -12.82
N VAL A 314 14.70 -12.05 -13.96
CA VAL A 314 14.89 -13.02 -15.06
C VAL A 314 14.95 -12.25 -16.38
N GLU A 315 16.02 -12.43 -17.15
CA GLU A 315 16.22 -11.76 -18.44
C GLU A 315 16.04 -10.23 -18.36
N GLY A 316 16.51 -9.62 -17.26
CA GLY A 316 16.43 -8.19 -17.05
C GLY A 316 15.06 -7.66 -16.63
N LYS A 317 14.15 -8.54 -16.26
CA LYS A 317 12.79 -8.17 -15.82
C LYS A 317 12.56 -8.56 -14.38
N VAL A 318 11.79 -7.75 -13.70
CA VAL A 318 11.29 -8.08 -12.35
C VAL A 318 10.47 -9.37 -12.42
N ASN A 319 10.76 -10.31 -11.53
CA ASN A 319 10.13 -11.63 -11.45
C ASN A 319 9.65 -11.96 -10.02
N VAL A 320 9.58 -10.98 -9.16
CA VAL A 320 9.21 -11.13 -7.74
C VAL A 320 7.84 -11.83 -7.59
N GLY A 321 6.88 -11.51 -8.45
CA GLY A 321 5.55 -12.12 -8.49
C GLY A 321 5.52 -13.64 -8.70
N HIS A 322 6.63 -14.21 -9.16
CA HIS A 322 6.79 -15.66 -9.32
C HIS A 322 7.63 -16.32 -8.22
N THR A 323 8.00 -15.58 -7.18
CA THR A 323 8.81 -16.07 -6.05
C THR A 323 7.97 -16.18 -4.77
N ASN A 324 8.56 -16.76 -3.72
CA ASN A 324 7.94 -16.75 -2.40
C ASN A 324 7.89 -15.35 -1.75
N GLY A 325 8.55 -14.34 -2.35
CA GLY A 325 8.46 -12.96 -1.98
C GLY A 325 7.29 -12.19 -2.61
N LYS A 326 6.43 -12.85 -3.38
CA LYS A 326 5.35 -12.18 -4.16
C LYS A 326 4.32 -11.42 -3.34
N VAL A 327 4.20 -11.69 -2.04
CA VAL A 327 3.31 -11.00 -1.12
C VAL A 327 4.09 -10.55 0.09
N ILE A 328 3.97 -9.27 0.44
CA ILE A 328 4.37 -8.72 1.72
C ILE A 328 3.14 -8.10 2.37
N LEU A 329 2.92 -8.36 3.65
CA LEU A 329 1.86 -7.79 4.45
C LEU A 329 2.43 -6.64 5.28
N GLN A 330 1.64 -5.59 5.55
CA GLN A 330 2.07 -4.50 6.41
C GLN A 330 0.93 -3.91 7.23
N THR A 331 1.26 -3.24 8.31
CA THR A 331 0.30 -2.47 9.12
C THR A 331 1.02 -1.57 10.12
N PHE A 332 0.37 -0.47 10.50
CA PHE A 332 0.72 0.34 11.67
C PHE A 332 0.13 -0.23 12.96
N SER A 333 -0.92 -1.03 12.87
CA SER A 333 -1.70 -1.48 14.02
C SER A 333 -1.08 -2.70 14.69
N ASN A 334 -0.93 -2.61 16.01
CA ASN A 334 -0.53 -3.73 16.87
C ASN A 334 -1.54 -4.90 16.77
N ASP A 335 -2.82 -4.60 16.78
CA ASP A 335 -3.87 -5.61 16.74
C ASP A 335 -3.92 -6.31 15.38
N ALA A 336 -3.84 -5.56 14.28
CA ALA A 336 -3.81 -6.14 12.94
C ALA A 336 -2.57 -7.02 12.72
N LEU A 337 -1.39 -6.60 13.20
CA LEU A 337 -0.18 -7.43 13.11
C LEU A 337 -0.34 -8.75 13.86
N SER A 338 -0.92 -8.70 15.08
CA SER A 338 -1.16 -9.90 15.88
C SER A 338 -2.16 -10.84 15.22
N ARG A 339 -3.25 -10.31 14.63
CA ARG A 339 -4.24 -11.10 13.88
C ARG A 339 -3.62 -11.70 12.61
N ALA A 340 -2.84 -10.91 11.88
CA ALA A 340 -2.11 -11.40 10.71
C ALA A 340 -1.12 -12.52 11.09
N TYR A 341 -0.39 -12.36 12.20
CA TYR A 341 0.49 -13.43 12.68
C TYR A 341 -0.26 -14.72 13.02
N ALA A 342 -1.43 -14.61 13.67
CA ALA A 342 -2.26 -15.77 13.98
C ALA A 342 -2.71 -16.54 12.72
N ILE A 343 -2.99 -15.84 11.64
CA ILE A 343 -3.46 -16.41 10.35
C ILE A 343 -2.29 -16.89 9.49
N PHE A 344 -1.30 -16.03 9.24
CA PHE A 344 -0.18 -16.31 8.33
C PHE A 344 1.01 -16.99 8.99
N GLN A 345 1.04 -17.06 10.33
CA GLN A 345 2.02 -17.80 11.15
C GLN A 345 3.48 -17.41 10.90
N GLY A 346 3.74 -16.16 10.51
CA GLY A 346 5.08 -15.69 10.16
C GLY A 346 5.69 -16.34 8.90
N ARG A 347 4.86 -16.98 8.08
CA ARG A 347 5.28 -17.70 6.85
C ARG A 347 5.18 -16.85 5.59
N VAL A 348 4.64 -15.65 5.70
CA VAL A 348 4.60 -14.62 4.66
C VAL A 348 5.38 -13.41 5.19
N PRO A 349 6.22 -12.73 4.39
CA PRO A 349 6.90 -11.53 4.83
C PRO A 349 5.91 -10.49 5.38
N MET A 350 6.19 -9.94 6.56
CA MET A 350 5.37 -8.94 7.23
C MET A 350 6.21 -7.75 7.67
N CYS A 351 5.71 -6.54 7.41
CA CYS A 351 6.30 -5.27 7.81
C CYS A 351 5.46 -4.63 8.92
N TYR A 352 6.14 -4.20 9.97
CA TYR A 352 5.54 -3.34 10.99
C TYR A 352 5.95 -1.90 10.71
N LEU A 353 4.95 -1.06 10.42
CA LEU A 353 5.14 0.35 10.10
C LEU A 353 5.21 1.20 11.38
N LEU A 354 6.08 2.20 11.38
CA LEU A 354 6.27 3.09 12.51
C LEU A 354 5.90 4.54 12.15
N TRP A 355 5.06 5.15 12.99
CA TRP A 355 4.59 6.53 12.88
C TRP A 355 4.39 7.16 14.25
N LEU A 356 4.77 8.42 14.47
CA LEU A 356 4.59 9.10 15.76
C LEU A 356 3.16 9.50 16.07
N ASN A 357 2.34 9.71 15.06
CA ASN A 357 0.99 10.25 15.19
C ASN A 357 -0.09 9.17 15.07
N THR A 358 0.27 7.90 15.14
CA THR A 358 -0.71 6.81 15.19
C THR A 358 -1.60 7.01 16.42
N PRO A 359 -2.93 6.86 16.32
CA PRO A 359 -3.78 6.89 17.50
C PRO A 359 -3.25 5.95 18.57
N PRO A 360 -3.25 6.35 19.86
CA PRO A 360 -2.68 5.52 20.92
C PRO A 360 -3.39 4.17 20.97
N GLU A 361 -2.63 3.12 20.67
CA GLU A 361 -3.04 1.72 20.85
C GLU A 361 -2.39 1.14 22.11
N PRO A 362 -2.96 0.08 22.72
CA PRO A 362 -2.31 -0.60 23.82
C PRO A 362 -0.91 -1.09 23.40
N GLY A 363 0.12 -0.55 24.01
CA GLY A 363 1.51 -0.89 23.69
C GLY A 363 2.28 0.15 22.89
N ASP A 364 1.81 1.39 22.85
CA ASP A 364 2.53 2.51 22.23
C ASP A 364 3.97 2.61 22.73
N PHE A 365 4.89 2.72 21.77
CA PHE A 365 6.31 2.77 22.02
C PHE A 365 6.83 4.20 21.88
N ALA A 366 7.78 4.57 22.74
CA ALA A 366 8.46 5.86 22.66
C ALA A 366 9.51 5.85 21.54
N LEU A 367 9.07 6.00 20.28
CA LEU A 367 9.89 5.81 19.08
C LEU A 367 11.04 6.82 18.92
N THR A 368 11.05 7.89 19.69
CA THR A 368 12.10 8.93 19.64
C THR A 368 13.29 8.65 20.57
N ILE A 369 13.22 7.60 21.36
CA ILE A 369 14.30 7.18 22.26
C ILE A 369 14.70 5.71 22.01
N PRO A 370 16.00 5.35 22.20
CA PRO A 370 16.51 4.03 21.87
C PRO A 370 15.76 2.86 22.53
N ASP A 371 15.43 2.96 23.83
CA ASP A 371 14.71 1.90 24.55
C ASP A 371 13.31 1.65 23.97
N GLY A 372 12.56 2.71 23.70
CA GLY A 372 11.21 2.59 23.13
C GLY A 372 11.23 2.07 21.69
N TYR A 373 12.20 2.52 20.90
CA TYR A 373 12.37 2.03 19.53
C TYR A 373 12.75 0.54 19.50
N ALA A 374 13.65 0.12 20.42
CA ALA A 374 14.00 -1.29 20.57
C ALA A 374 12.82 -2.14 21.06
N GLN A 375 11.95 -1.60 21.93
CA GLN A 375 10.73 -2.28 22.37
C GLN A 375 9.79 -2.51 21.19
N ALA A 376 9.61 -1.53 20.30
CA ALA A 376 8.81 -1.68 19.08
C ALA A 376 9.37 -2.79 18.17
N ILE A 377 10.67 -2.81 17.92
CA ILE A 377 11.33 -3.86 17.13
C ILE A 377 11.15 -5.24 17.79
N ASN A 378 11.36 -5.34 19.09
CA ASN A 378 11.24 -6.60 19.82
C ASN A 378 9.79 -7.12 19.81
N TRP A 379 8.83 -6.21 19.90
CA TRP A 379 7.41 -6.54 19.82
C TRP A 379 7.02 -7.01 18.41
N ALA A 380 7.43 -6.27 17.39
CA ALA A 380 7.20 -6.65 15.99
C ALA A 380 7.77 -8.05 15.68
N ARG A 381 9.00 -8.31 16.13
CA ARG A 381 9.62 -9.64 16.05
C ARG A 381 8.78 -10.73 16.74
N ALA A 382 8.28 -10.46 17.94
CA ALA A 382 7.47 -11.43 18.69
C ALA A 382 6.14 -11.74 17.99
N ASN A 383 5.64 -10.81 17.19
CA ASN A 383 4.44 -10.97 16.36
C ASN A 383 4.77 -11.30 14.89
N GLY A 384 5.93 -11.89 14.62
CA GLY A 384 6.26 -12.48 13.34
C GLY A 384 6.62 -11.51 12.22
N ALA A 385 6.92 -10.24 12.54
CA ALA A 385 7.40 -9.28 11.53
C ALA A 385 8.84 -9.61 11.08
N HIS A 386 9.11 -9.34 9.83
CA HIS A 386 10.39 -9.57 9.13
C HIS A 386 11.04 -8.25 8.72
N ILE A 387 10.25 -7.19 8.69
CA ILE A 387 10.58 -5.88 8.15
C ILE A 387 10.07 -4.82 9.12
N ILE A 388 10.83 -3.75 9.29
CA ILE A 388 10.39 -2.51 9.92
C ILE A 388 10.29 -1.44 8.86
N GLY A 389 9.16 -0.72 8.83
CA GLY A 389 8.90 0.39 7.89
C GLY A 389 8.80 1.72 8.64
N PRO A 390 9.91 2.43 8.89
CA PRO A 390 9.89 3.73 9.56
C PRO A 390 9.59 4.87 8.58
N SER A 391 9.00 5.96 9.09
CA SER A 391 8.88 7.20 8.34
C SER A 391 10.23 7.90 8.17
N ILE A 392 10.37 8.68 7.09
CA ILE A 392 11.54 9.52 6.81
C ILE A 392 11.18 11.00 6.74
N ALA A 393 12.10 11.86 7.21
CA ALA A 393 11.98 13.29 7.07
C ALA A 393 12.41 13.79 5.68
N GLY A 394 11.97 14.98 5.33
CA GLY A 394 12.35 15.71 4.11
C GLY A 394 11.18 15.91 3.15
N GLU A 395 11.26 17.03 2.41
CA GLU A 395 10.28 17.39 1.40
C GLU A 395 10.20 16.32 0.27
N PRO A 396 9.00 16.11 -0.30
CA PRO A 396 7.76 16.89 -0.09
C PRO A 396 6.88 16.41 1.08
N ASN A 397 7.05 15.18 1.60
CA ASN A 397 6.18 14.61 2.64
C ASN A 397 6.46 15.19 4.03
N ASN A 398 7.74 15.37 4.34
CA ASN A 398 8.23 15.97 5.59
C ASN A 398 7.66 15.30 6.85
N TYR A 399 7.67 13.96 6.87
CA TYR A 399 7.24 13.18 8.02
C TYR A 399 8.23 13.31 9.18
N ASP A 400 7.84 12.84 10.35
CA ASP A 400 8.74 12.71 11.48
C ASP A 400 9.88 11.73 11.17
N GLU A 401 11.10 12.06 11.62
CA GLU A 401 12.27 11.22 11.43
C GLU A 401 12.25 10.00 12.35
N LEU A 402 12.02 8.83 11.77
CA LEU A 402 12.10 7.55 12.46
C LEU A 402 13.12 6.59 11.84
N ASN A 403 13.94 7.09 10.91
CA ASN A 403 15.03 6.33 10.28
C ASN A 403 16.40 7.01 10.42
N ALA A 404 16.62 7.72 11.52
CA ALA A 404 17.94 8.26 11.84
C ALA A 404 18.98 7.12 11.94
N PRO A 405 20.29 7.40 11.78
CA PRO A 405 21.33 6.35 11.77
C PRO A 405 21.28 5.38 12.93
N TRP A 406 20.96 5.86 14.15
CA TRP A 406 20.84 5.00 15.32
C TRP A 406 19.58 4.09 15.26
N GLN A 407 18.48 4.54 14.69
CA GLN A 407 17.25 3.76 14.49
C GLN A 407 17.48 2.67 13.44
N ALA A 408 18.03 3.03 12.29
CA ALA A 408 18.43 2.08 11.27
C ALA A 408 19.42 1.02 11.79
N GLN A 409 20.35 1.41 12.68
CA GLN A 409 21.27 0.48 13.31
C GLN A 409 20.55 -0.52 14.22
N LEU A 410 19.53 -0.10 14.98
CA LEU A 410 18.72 -1.00 15.80
C LEU A 410 17.95 -2.02 14.95
N ILE A 411 17.35 -1.57 13.84
CA ILE A 411 16.69 -2.47 12.87
C ILE A 411 17.71 -3.49 12.34
N ARG A 412 18.86 -3.05 11.87
CA ARG A 412 19.92 -3.94 11.36
C ARG A 412 20.36 -4.97 12.41
N ARG A 413 20.50 -4.57 13.68
CA ARG A 413 20.88 -5.48 14.78
C ARG A 413 19.83 -6.55 15.05
N SER A 414 18.55 -6.29 14.75
CA SER A 414 17.49 -7.30 14.87
C SER A 414 17.54 -8.36 13.77
N GLY A 415 18.25 -8.09 12.67
CA GLY A 415 18.26 -8.91 11.48
C GLY A 415 17.02 -8.75 10.61
N MET A 416 16.12 -7.81 10.90
CA MET A 416 15.01 -7.43 10.03
C MET A 416 15.48 -6.53 8.89
N LEU A 417 14.71 -6.47 7.80
CA LEU A 417 14.89 -5.48 6.76
C LEU A 417 14.33 -4.12 7.19
N ASN A 418 14.86 -3.08 6.59
CA ASN A 418 14.46 -1.70 6.79
C ASN A 418 13.85 -1.16 5.49
N HIS A 419 12.52 -0.95 5.46
CA HIS A 419 11.76 -0.43 4.33
C HIS A 419 11.12 0.91 4.70
N PRO A 420 11.85 2.01 4.70
CA PRO A 420 11.29 3.31 5.06
C PRO A 420 10.37 3.88 3.98
N TYR A 421 9.47 4.79 4.41
CA TYR A 421 8.47 5.47 3.57
C TYR A 421 8.45 6.99 3.85
N SER A 422 8.10 7.83 2.86
CA SER A 422 8.08 7.55 1.44
C SER A 422 9.03 8.49 0.71
N PHE A 423 9.63 7.99 -0.36
CA PHE A 423 10.63 8.70 -1.14
C PHE A 423 10.01 9.37 -2.36
N ASP A 424 10.44 10.60 -2.65
CA ASP A 424 10.04 11.38 -3.82
C ASP A 424 11.24 11.98 -4.56
N THR A 425 12.41 12.03 -3.93
CA THR A 425 13.58 12.74 -4.45
C THR A 425 14.85 11.90 -4.34
N GLN A 426 15.80 12.18 -5.24
CA GLN A 426 17.14 11.58 -5.16
C GLN A 426 17.90 12.02 -3.90
N GLU A 427 17.57 13.19 -3.32
CA GLU A 427 18.19 13.65 -2.08
C GLU A 427 17.78 12.75 -0.90
N GLN A 428 16.49 12.39 -0.80
CA GLN A 428 16.02 11.41 0.19
C GLN A 428 16.72 10.06 -0.04
N MET A 429 16.83 9.60 -1.29
CA MET A 429 17.53 8.35 -1.60
C MET A 429 19.00 8.39 -1.14
N ARG A 430 19.71 9.50 -1.42
CA ARG A 430 21.10 9.68 -1.01
C ARG A 430 21.26 9.64 0.50
N ARG A 431 20.32 10.26 1.23
CA ARG A 431 20.36 10.35 2.69
C ARG A 431 20.10 9.01 3.35
N TYR A 432 19.12 8.22 2.88
CA TYR A 432 18.62 7.05 3.59
C TYR A 432 19.06 5.72 2.98
N VAL A 433 19.25 5.66 1.66
CA VAL A 433 19.78 4.46 1.00
C VAL A 433 21.31 4.48 0.95
N GLY A 434 21.90 5.67 0.77
CA GLY A 434 23.34 5.83 0.67
C GLY A 434 23.89 5.55 -0.72
N THR A 435 25.21 5.74 -0.90
CA THR A 435 25.92 5.54 -2.18
C THR A 435 26.79 4.29 -2.17
N ASP A 436 27.08 3.73 -1.01
CA ASP A 436 27.94 2.56 -0.83
C ASP A 436 27.23 1.48 0.01
N ALA A 437 27.44 0.22 -0.35
CA ALA A 437 26.85 -0.93 0.34
C ALA A 437 27.20 -1.03 1.85
N GLY A 438 28.20 -0.26 2.32
CA GLY A 438 28.56 -0.20 3.75
C GLY A 438 27.78 0.81 4.58
N ASP A 439 27.20 1.83 3.93
CA ASP A 439 26.53 2.95 4.60
C ASP A 439 24.99 2.85 4.54
N ILE A 440 24.47 1.74 4.02
CA ILE A 440 23.05 1.55 3.76
C ILE A 440 22.25 1.55 5.06
N ALA A 441 21.31 2.48 5.15
CA ALA A 441 20.32 2.54 6.22
C ALA A 441 18.99 1.87 5.82
N ALA A 442 18.74 1.66 4.51
CA ALA A 442 17.51 1.08 3.99
C ALA A 442 17.80 -0.12 3.08
N ASP A 443 17.02 -1.19 3.24
CA ASP A 443 17.07 -2.41 2.42
C ASP A 443 16.05 -2.40 1.28
N GLY A 444 15.14 -1.45 1.29
CA GLY A 444 14.13 -1.15 0.27
C GLY A 444 13.58 0.25 0.48
N CYS A 445 12.73 0.73 -0.42
CA CYS A 445 12.13 2.06 -0.30
C CYS A 445 10.71 2.09 -0.87
N PHE A 446 9.78 2.61 -0.08
CA PHE A 446 8.48 3.02 -0.60
C PHE A 446 8.65 4.34 -1.35
N THR A 447 8.23 4.40 -2.59
CA THR A 447 8.42 5.58 -3.42
C THR A 447 7.17 5.97 -4.19
N ASN A 448 6.90 7.28 -4.25
CA ASN A 448 5.88 7.83 -5.14
C ASN A 448 6.40 7.95 -6.59
N ARG A 449 7.71 7.74 -6.79
CA ARG A 449 8.43 7.91 -8.06
C ARG A 449 9.33 6.71 -8.34
N SER A 450 8.72 5.61 -8.80
CA SER A 450 9.46 4.36 -9.05
C SER A 450 10.60 4.55 -10.05
N GLU A 451 10.41 5.39 -11.07
CA GLU A 451 11.41 5.68 -12.10
C GLU A 451 12.68 6.32 -11.53
N ILE A 452 12.53 7.31 -10.63
CA ILE A 452 13.67 8.00 -10.00
C ILE A 452 14.38 7.08 -9.01
N SER A 453 13.61 6.35 -8.20
CA SER A 453 14.19 5.43 -7.23
C SER A 453 14.96 4.31 -7.92
N LEU A 454 14.38 3.74 -8.98
CA LEU A 454 15.06 2.72 -9.78
C LEU A 454 16.33 3.28 -10.43
N GLN A 455 16.26 4.49 -11.02
CA GLN A 455 17.42 5.17 -11.59
C GLN A 455 18.54 5.33 -10.55
N TYR A 456 18.18 5.77 -9.34
CA TYR A 456 19.15 5.90 -8.26
C TYR A 456 19.82 4.57 -7.91
N MET A 457 19.05 3.47 -7.82
CA MET A 457 19.58 2.13 -7.56
C MET A 457 20.55 1.66 -8.65
N ILE A 458 20.24 1.98 -9.91
CA ILE A 458 21.12 1.65 -11.05
C ILE A 458 22.42 2.46 -11.00
N ASP A 459 22.33 3.76 -10.79
CA ASP A 459 23.47 4.67 -10.80
C ASP A 459 24.50 4.38 -9.71
N ASN A 460 24.02 3.89 -8.57
CA ASN A 460 24.85 3.54 -7.43
C ASN A 460 25.19 2.04 -7.38
N GLY A 461 24.91 1.27 -8.45
CA GLY A 461 25.32 -0.12 -8.59
C GLY A 461 24.52 -1.14 -7.79
N PHE A 462 23.40 -0.74 -7.17
CA PHE A 462 22.49 -1.63 -6.46
C PHE A 462 21.65 -2.47 -7.42
N ARG A 463 21.48 -2.04 -8.64
CA ARG A 463 20.80 -2.73 -9.75
C ARG A 463 21.67 -2.82 -10.97
N CYS A 464 21.56 -3.92 -11.71
CA CYS A 464 22.30 -4.08 -12.97
C CYS A 464 21.58 -3.31 -14.09
N ARG A 465 22.34 -2.43 -14.74
CA ARG A 465 21.85 -1.57 -15.82
C ARG A 465 21.42 -2.33 -17.08
N LYS A 466 22.08 -3.45 -17.36
CA LYS A 466 21.84 -4.23 -18.58
C LYS A 466 20.50 -4.96 -18.55
N ASP A 467 19.93 -5.08 -17.39
CA ASP A 467 18.81 -5.94 -17.11
C ASP A 467 17.48 -5.18 -17.00
N ILE A 468 17.49 -3.85 -17.19
CA ILE A 468 16.30 -3.05 -17.04
C ILE A 468 16.02 -2.30 -18.34
N PRO A 469 14.95 -2.63 -19.07
CA PRO A 469 14.49 -1.85 -20.21
C PRO A 469 14.16 -0.42 -19.80
N ASP A 470 14.44 0.53 -20.67
CA ASP A 470 13.98 1.90 -20.45
C ASP A 470 12.48 1.99 -20.77
N PRO A 471 11.60 2.24 -19.79
CA PRO A 471 10.17 2.27 -20.02
C PRO A 471 9.73 3.48 -20.86
N PHE A 472 10.52 4.54 -20.88
CA PHE A 472 10.25 5.75 -21.68
C PHE A 472 10.70 5.60 -23.12
N HIS A 473 11.72 4.75 -23.37
CA HIS A 473 12.29 4.52 -24.69
C HIS A 473 12.27 3.03 -25.02
N PRO A 474 11.12 2.46 -25.44
CA PRO A 474 11.00 1.05 -25.75
C PRO A 474 12.05 0.55 -26.74
N GLY A 475 12.73 -0.54 -26.38
CA GLY A 475 13.82 -1.13 -27.18
C GLY A 475 15.22 -0.66 -26.80
N SER A 476 15.35 0.27 -25.85
CA SER A 476 16.60 0.69 -25.23
C SER A 476 16.73 0.17 -23.80
N THR A 477 17.94 0.25 -23.26
CA THR A 477 18.18 0.06 -21.82
C THR A 477 18.18 1.42 -21.13
N TYR A 478 17.93 1.43 -19.85
CA TYR A 478 17.87 2.63 -19.02
C TYR A 478 19.14 3.48 -19.19
N ASP A 479 18.99 4.76 -19.53
CA ASP A 479 20.07 5.72 -19.70
C ASP A 479 19.91 6.89 -18.72
N ASN A 480 20.91 7.12 -17.88
CA ASN A 480 20.94 8.18 -16.86
C ASN A 480 20.79 9.59 -17.44
N SER A 481 21.22 9.81 -18.68
CA SER A 481 21.10 11.12 -19.32
C SER A 481 19.65 11.49 -19.64
N GLN A 482 18.75 10.52 -19.54
CA GLN A 482 17.35 10.64 -19.91
C GLN A 482 16.40 10.16 -18.81
N ALA A 483 16.87 10.06 -17.56
CA ALA A 483 15.97 9.81 -16.43
C ALA A 483 14.85 10.84 -16.50
N SER A 484 13.71 10.39 -16.99
CA SER A 484 12.70 11.30 -17.46
C SER A 484 11.93 11.87 -16.27
N GLU A 485 12.27 13.08 -15.95
CA GLU A 485 11.49 13.96 -15.08
C GLU A 485 10.56 14.86 -15.90
N SER A 486 10.52 14.66 -17.21
CA SER A 486 9.77 15.56 -18.08
C SER A 486 8.31 15.13 -18.22
N VAL A 487 7.41 16.10 -18.18
CA VAL A 487 5.97 15.89 -18.42
C VAL A 487 5.70 15.23 -19.79
N PRO A 488 6.38 15.63 -20.90
CA PRO A 488 6.14 14.98 -22.19
C PRO A 488 6.38 13.48 -22.20
N ASP A 489 7.40 13.00 -21.51
CA ASP A 489 7.71 11.56 -21.48
C ASP A 489 6.71 10.79 -20.62
N ALA A 490 6.28 11.38 -19.49
CA ALA A 490 5.23 10.80 -18.65
C ALA A 490 3.91 10.71 -19.40
N VAL A 491 3.50 11.77 -20.10
CA VAL A 491 2.30 11.79 -20.95
C VAL A 491 2.38 10.74 -22.03
N GLN A 492 3.50 10.66 -22.75
CA GLN A 492 3.70 9.66 -23.81
C GLN A 492 3.57 8.22 -23.27
N THR A 493 4.12 7.96 -22.07
CA THR A 493 4.03 6.65 -21.44
C THR A 493 2.62 6.32 -21.02
N LEU A 494 1.89 7.26 -20.41
CA LEU A 494 0.48 7.07 -20.03
C LEU A 494 -0.39 6.82 -21.27
N GLU A 495 -0.19 7.59 -22.34
CA GLU A 495 -0.91 7.38 -23.61
C GLU A 495 -0.61 6.01 -24.24
N ARG A 496 0.66 5.57 -24.21
CA ARG A 496 1.05 4.22 -24.64
C ARG A 496 0.35 3.14 -23.81
N LEU A 497 0.15 3.36 -22.52
CA LEU A 497 -0.62 2.48 -21.65
C LEU A 497 -2.14 2.54 -21.89
N GLY A 498 -2.61 3.45 -22.76
CA GLY A 498 -4.01 3.59 -23.12
C GLY A 498 -4.77 4.61 -22.26
N TYR A 499 -4.08 5.44 -21.48
CA TYR A 499 -4.70 6.49 -20.69
C TYR A 499 -4.60 7.82 -21.43
N HIS A 500 -5.74 8.28 -21.94
CA HIS A 500 -5.80 9.55 -22.64
C HIS A 500 -5.82 10.71 -21.66
N LEU A 501 -4.95 11.67 -21.90
CA LEU A 501 -4.84 12.91 -21.16
C LEU A 501 -5.34 14.04 -22.04
N THR A 502 -6.28 14.81 -21.55
CA THR A 502 -6.86 15.95 -22.28
C THR A 502 -6.48 17.24 -21.58
N SER A 503 -6.22 18.31 -22.35
CA SER A 503 -6.12 19.67 -21.82
C SER A 503 -7.50 20.23 -21.50
N LYS A 504 -7.60 20.98 -20.40
CA LYS A 504 -8.81 21.74 -20.07
C LYS A 504 -9.09 22.83 -21.07
#